data_bb9bb2d0759a02c94f09c0b8e51adebd
#
_entry.id   bb9bb2d0759a02c94f09c0b8e51adebd
#
_cell.length_a   1.000
_cell.length_b   1.000
_cell.length_c   1.000
_cell.angle_alpha   90.00
_cell.angle_beta   90.00
_cell.angle_gamma   90.00
#
_symmetry.space_group_name_H-M   'P 1'
#
loop_
_entity.id
_entity.type
_entity.pdbx_description
1 polymer ?
#
loop_
_entity_poly.entity_id
_entity_poly.type
_entity_poly.pdbx_seq_one_letter_code
_entity_poly.pdbx_strand_id
1 'polypeptide(L)'
;FGDSFIAQIRIADSESTLENYSDDKLIQVGKDICNSSNQWTDEQASLNIIFNLLNENEIEVYINNRIIPILRFQSTYELCPENISDLEDLFTDAK
;
A
#
# COMPACT_ATOMS: atom_id res chain seq x y z
N PHE A 1 -7.25 -10.75 12.04
CA PHE A 1 -6.09 -10.13 11.42
C PHE A 1 -6.53 -9.28 10.22
N GLY A 2 -6.04 -8.07 10.16
CA GLY A 2 -6.31 -7.20 9.02
C GLY A 2 -7.57 -6.35 9.12
N ASP A 3 -8.37 -6.49 10.17
CA ASP A 3 -9.61 -5.74 10.30
C ASP A 3 -9.37 -4.24 10.37
N SER A 4 -8.36 -3.82 11.10
CA SER A 4 -8.02 -2.41 11.22
C SER A 4 -7.52 -1.86 9.88
N PHE A 5 -6.70 -2.63 9.18
CA PHE A 5 -6.22 -2.26 7.87
C PHE A 5 -7.40 -2.01 6.92
N ILE A 6 -8.34 -2.97 6.86
CA ILE A 6 -9.50 -2.85 6.00
C ILE A 6 -10.32 -1.61 6.36
N ALA A 7 -10.59 -1.42 7.65
CA ALA A 7 -11.37 -0.26 8.08
C ALA A 7 -10.71 1.05 7.65
N GLN A 8 -9.39 1.15 7.81
CA GLN A 8 -8.69 2.38 7.50
C GLN A 8 -8.64 2.66 6.01
N ILE A 9 -8.39 1.64 5.18
CA ILE A 9 -8.33 1.89 3.75
C ILE A 9 -9.72 2.18 3.18
N ARG A 10 -10.77 1.55 3.70
CA ARG A 10 -12.12 1.84 3.22
C ARG A 10 -12.51 3.29 3.55
N ILE A 11 -12.15 3.77 4.73
CA ILE A 11 -12.42 5.16 5.11
C ILE A 11 -11.62 6.12 4.24
N ALA A 12 -10.36 5.82 3.99
CA ALA A 12 -9.48 6.70 3.23
C ALA A 12 -9.78 6.70 1.74
N ASP A 13 -10.49 5.68 1.26
CA ASP A 13 -10.83 5.51 -0.15
C ASP A 13 -12.04 6.37 -0.51
N SER A 14 -11.83 7.67 -0.55
CA SER A 14 -12.93 8.62 -0.74
C SER A 14 -13.62 8.49 -2.09
N GLU A 15 -12.95 7.90 -3.08
CA GLU A 15 -13.52 7.73 -4.42
C GLU A 15 -14.06 6.33 -4.65
N SER A 16 -14.09 5.52 -3.61
CA SER A 16 -14.60 4.14 -3.67
C SER A 16 -13.88 3.30 -4.73
N THR A 17 -12.60 3.58 -4.91
CA THR A 17 -11.78 2.87 -5.90
C THR A 17 -11.72 1.38 -5.61
N LEU A 18 -11.76 1.01 -4.33
CA LEU A 18 -11.60 -0.38 -3.90
C LEU A 18 -12.91 -1.06 -3.53
N GLU A 19 -14.05 -0.41 -3.77
CA GLU A 19 -15.32 -0.92 -3.22
C GLU A 19 -15.70 -2.30 -3.79
N ASN A 20 -15.26 -2.63 -4.99
CA ASN A 20 -15.63 -3.89 -5.64
C ASN A 20 -14.70 -5.04 -5.32
N TYR A 21 -13.69 -4.81 -4.51
CA TYR A 21 -12.71 -5.85 -4.17
C TYR A 21 -12.98 -6.36 -2.76
N SER A 22 -12.83 -7.67 -2.58
CA SER A 22 -13.10 -8.29 -1.28
C SER A 22 -12.05 -7.91 -0.24
N ASP A 23 -12.43 -8.02 1.02
CA ASP A 23 -11.49 -7.76 2.12
C ASP A 23 -10.30 -8.71 2.02
N ASP A 24 -10.54 -9.98 1.69
CA ASP A 24 -9.45 -10.95 1.58
C ASP A 24 -8.45 -10.57 0.49
N LYS A 25 -8.96 -10.10 -0.65
CA LYS A 25 -8.07 -9.66 -1.72
C LYS A 25 -7.25 -8.46 -1.28
N LEU A 26 -7.87 -7.50 -0.61
CA LEU A 26 -7.16 -6.31 -0.17
C LEU A 26 -6.11 -6.63 0.89
N ILE A 27 -6.40 -7.59 1.78
CA ILE A 27 -5.42 -8.02 2.77
C ILE A 27 -4.24 -8.70 2.07
N GLN A 28 -4.52 -9.53 1.05
CA GLN A 28 -3.44 -10.17 0.31
C GLN A 28 -2.55 -9.13 -0.36
N VAL A 29 -3.16 -8.12 -0.98
CA VAL A 29 -2.39 -7.04 -1.60
C VAL A 29 -1.56 -6.30 -0.55
N GLY A 30 -2.15 -6.04 0.63
CA GLY A 30 -1.41 -5.40 1.71
C GLY A 30 -0.20 -6.20 2.13
N LYS A 31 -0.33 -7.52 2.20
CA LYS A 31 0.81 -8.38 2.52
C LYS A 31 1.88 -8.32 1.45
N ASP A 32 1.47 -8.31 0.18
CA ASP A 32 2.42 -8.20 -0.92
C ASP A 32 3.17 -6.87 -0.86
N ILE A 33 2.46 -5.80 -0.51
CA ILE A 33 3.09 -4.50 -0.34
C ILE A 33 4.12 -4.55 0.78
N CYS A 34 3.76 -5.14 1.92
CA CYS A 34 4.69 -5.31 3.03
C CYS A 34 5.95 -6.06 2.60
N ASN A 35 5.76 -7.13 1.84
CA ASN A 35 6.90 -7.96 1.42
C ASN A 35 7.82 -7.24 0.44
N SER A 36 7.36 -6.16 -0.16
CA SER A 36 8.15 -5.40 -1.12
C SER A 36 8.96 -4.27 -0.47
N SER A 37 8.75 -4.00 0.81
CA SER A 37 9.28 -2.77 1.42
C SER A 37 10.80 -2.67 1.35
N ASN A 38 11.50 -3.78 1.38
CA ASN A 38 12.97 -3.76 1.29
C ASN A 38 13.46 -3.38 -0.11
N GLN A 39 12.56 -3.25 -1.08
CA GLN A 39 12.91 -2.85 -2.45
C GLN A 39 12.58 -1.38 -2.70
N TRP A 40 12.08 -0.67 -1.72
CA TRP A 40 11.71 0.74 -1.86
C TRP A 40 12.99 1.59 -1.76
N THR A 41 13.64 1.81 -2.89
CA THR A 41 14.87 2.58 -2.92
C THR A 41 14.63 4.08 -2.82
N ASP A 42 13.46 4.54 -3.29
CA ASP A 42 13.05 5.94 -3.14
C ASP A 42 11.53 6.00 -3.29
N GLU A 43 11.00 7.20 -3.12
CA GLU A 43 9.55 7.42 -3.15
C GLU A 43 8.93 6.92 -4.44
N GLN A 44 9.50 7.31 -5.59
CA GLN A 44 8.91 6.93 -6.88
C GLN A 44 8.98 5.42 -7.10
N ALA A 45 10.09 4.81 -6.70
CA ALA A 45 10.23 3.36 -6.85
C ALA A 45 9.17 2.62 -6.05
N SER A 46 8.90 3.08 -4.82
CA SER A 46 7.89 2.45 -3.98
C SER A 46 6.51 2.52 -4.62
N LEU A 47 6.16 3.65 -5.19
CA LEU A 47 4.85 3.82 -5.82
C LEU A 47 4.72 2.95 -7.07
N ASN A 48 5.79 2.84 -7.86
CA ASN A 48 5.78 2.00 -9.05
C ASN A 48 5.64 0.52 -8.69
N ILE A 49 6.34 0.08 -7.65
CA ILE A 49 6.25 -1.30 -7.20
C ILE A 49 4.83 -1.62 -6.77
N ILE A 50 4.21 -0.73 -5.99
CA ILE A 50 2.85 -0.96 -5.51
C ILE A 50 1.85 -0.93 -6.65
N PHE A 51 2.02 0.01 -7.59
CA PHE A 51 1.19 0.05 -8.78
C PHE A 51 1.21 -1.30 -9.52
N ASN A 52 2.41 -1.86 -9.70
CA ASN A 52 2.54 -3.15 -10.37
C ASN A 52 1.90 -4.27 -9.57
N LEU A 53 2.03 -4.25 -8.25
CA LEU A 53 1.40 -5.26 -7.40
C LEU A 53 -0.12 -5.21 -7.51
N LEU A 54 -0.68 -4.00 -7.58
CA LEU A 54 -2.13 -3.85 -7.76
C LEU A 54 -2.56 -4.46 -9.08
N ASN A 55 -1.84 -4.17 -10.16
CA ASN A 55 -2.18 -4.72 -11.46
C ASN A 55 -2.06 -6.25 -11.48
N GLU A 56 -1.05 -6.80 -10.82
CA GLU A 56 -0.87 -8.25 -10.74
C GLU A 56 -2.01 -8.91 -9.99
N ASN A 57 -2.65 -8.17 -9.11
CA ASN A 57 -3.80 -8.66 -8.36
C ASN A 57 -5.12 -8.24 -9.01
N GLU A 58 -5.05 -7.75 -10.25
CA GLU A 58 -6.22 -7.39 -11.05
C GLU A 58 -7.01 -6.22 -10.46
N ILE A 59 -6.31 -5.36 -9.73
CA ILE A 59 -6.88 -4.12 -9.23
C ILE A 59 -6.42 -3.00 -10.16
N GLU A 60 -7.37 -2.43 -10.89
CA GLU A 60 -7.07 -1.43 -11.91
C GLU A 60 -7.10 -0.04 -11.32
N VAL A 61 -5.97 0.65 -11.38
CA VAL A 61 -5.86 2.04 -10.93
C VAL A 61 -4.91 2.76 -11.86
N TYR A 62 -4.97 4.08 -11.86
CA TYR A 62 -3.95 4.88 -12.54
C TYR A 62 -2.72 4.97 -11.66
N ILE A 63 -1.56 5.13 -12.30
CA ILE A 63 -0.29 5.15 -11.56
C ILE A 63 -0.22 6.32 -10.58
N ASN A 64 -0.96 7.40 -10.84
CA ASN A 64 -0.98 8.56 -9.95
C ASN A 64 -2.18 8.57 -9.01
N ASN A 65 -2.89 7.45 -8.90
CA ASN A 65 -4.05 7.37 -8.00
C ASN A 65 -3.57 7.48 -6.55
N ARG A 66 -4.25 8.35 -5.79
CA ARG A 66 -3.89 8.57 -4.40
C ARG A 66 -4.05 7.33 -3.51
N ILE A 67 -4.80 6.34 -3.97
CA ILE A 67 -4.96 5.11 -3.20
C ILE A 67 -3.64 4.35 -3.05
N ILE A 68 -2.69 4.57 -4.00
CA ILE A 68 -1.41 3.87 -3.96
C ILE A 68 -0.59 4.26 -2.71
N PRO A 69 -0.33 5.55 -2.44
CA PRO A 69 0.37 5.89 -1.20
C PRO A 69 -0.45 5.59 0.06
N ILE A 70 -1.79 5.64 -0.03
CA ILE A 70 -2.62 5.26 1.10
C ILE A 70 -2.42 3.78 1.44
N LEU A 71 -2.43 2.92 0.43
CA LEU A 71 -2.18 1.50 0.65
C LEU A 71 -0.79 1.26 1.22
N ARG A 72 0.22 2.02 0.75
CA ARG A 72 1.57 1.88 1.28
C ARG A 72 1.62 2.19 2.77
N PHE A 73 1.03 3.33 3.18
CA PHE A 73 1.01 3.70 4.58
C PHE A 73 0.23 2.70 5.42
N GLN A 74 -0.97 2.38 5.00
CA GLN A 74 -1.83 1.54 5.83
C GLN A 74 -1.33 0.11 5.91
N SER A 75 -0.79 -0.42 4.82
CA SER A 75 -0.20 -1.76 4.85
C SER A 75 0.94 -1.80 5.86
N THR A 76 1.81 -0.81 5.81
CA THR A 76 2.98 -0.79 6.69
C THR A 76 2.57 -0.66 8.14
N TYR A 77 1.69 0.30 8.46
CA TYR A 77 1.35 0.56 9.86
C TYR A 77 0.45 -0.53 10.45
N GLU A 78 -0.43 -1.13 9.64
CA GLU A 78 -1.42 -2.06 10.17
C GLU A 78 -1.03 -3.52 10.02
N LEU A 79 -0.27 -3.87 8.98
CA LEU A 79 0.04 -5.27 8.70
C LEU A 79 1.48 -5.63 8.99
N CYS A 80 2.41 -4.67 8.87
CA CYS A 80 3.82 -4.95 9.08
C CYS A 80 4.53 -3.77 9.73
N PRO A 81 4.14 -3.43 10.97
CA PRO A 81 4.75 -2.27 11.64
C PRO A 81 6.25 -2.41 11.83
N GLU A 82 6.76 -3.64 11.80
CA GLU A 82 8.21 -3.85 11.86
C GLU A 82 8.93 -3.25 10.65
N ASN A 83 8.20 -2.93 9.57
CA ASN A 83 8.80 -2.36 8.37
C ASN A 83 8.64 -0.83 8.29
N ILE A 84 8.19 -0.19 9.37
CA ILE A 84 7.96 1.26 9.37
C ILE A 84 9.23 2.02 8.99
N SER A 85 10.41 1.54 9.38
CA SER A 85 11.64 2.23 9.02
C SER A 85 11.85 2.28 7.50
N ASP A 86 11.46 1.24 6.78
CA ASP A 86 11.56 1.25 5.32
C ASP A 86 10.68 2.36 4.73
N LEU A 87 9.51 2.56 5.30
CA LEU A 87 8.61 3.62 4.86
C LEU A 87 9.17 4.99 5.21
N GLU A 88 9.63 5.16 6.44
CA GLU A 88 10.13 6.46 6.90
C GLU A 88 11.37 6.90 6.13
N ASP A 89 12.20 5.95 5.71
CA ASP A 89 13.40 6.26 4.94
C ASP A 89 13.09 6.93 3.62
N LEU A 90 11.88 6.74 3.10
CA LEU A 90 11.48 7.39 1.85
C LEU A 90 11.34 8.90 2.02
N PHE A 91 11.10 9.36 3.23
CA PHE A 91 10.84 10.76 3.51
C PHE A 91 11.96 11.44 4.26
N THR A 92 12.94 10.68 4.73
CA THR A 92 14.12 11.28 5.35
C THR A 92 15.12 11.54 4.24
N ASP A 93 15.29 12.77 3.95
CA ASP A 93 16.16 13.17 2.87
C ASP A 93 17.53 13.53 3.40
N ALA A 94 18.01 12.68 4.23
CA ALA A 94 19.22 12.98 4.98
C ALA A 94 20.47 12.93 4.13
N LYS A 95 20.33 12.53 2.91
CA LYS A 95 21.50 12.37 2.06
C LYS A 95 21.99 13.70 1.53
#